data_70a2aa85854bbb2bacd3d098573e4b48
#
_entry.id   70a2aa85854bbb2bacd3d098573e4b48
#
_cell.length_a   1.000
_cell.length_b   1.000
_cell.length_c   1.000
_cell.angle_alpha   90.00
_cell.angle_beta   90.00
_cell.angle_gamma   90.00
#
_symmetry.space_group_name_H-M   'P 1'
#
loop_
_entity.id
_entity.type
_entity.pdbx_description
1 polymer ?
#
loop_
_entity_poly.entity_id
_entity_poly.type
_entity_poly.pdbx_seq_one_letter_code
_entity_poly.pdbx_strand_id
1 'polypeptide(L)'
;YYAYRAFANVADFKPVDKDTLQSGKLSPFLGLFYNYTKSPVLANDPDYVEYFLPPVNTTATASDTDAAMSDGYGIQVINTETTSSNKYLAFIGGDHGVIKITTDAQSDRSIVVIKESYANAFVPWLCANYKTVYVLDPRMLTVKLADFVKTNSIDEVLFLNYMFIPSNPKFMNALENMA
;
A
#
# COMPACT_ATOMS: atom_id res chain seq x y z
N TYR A 1 9.72 -7.90 -2.44
CA TYR A 1 10.91 -8.60 -1.95
C TYR A 1 12.02 -8.71 -3.00
N TYR A 2 11.72 -9.16 -4.22
CA TYR A 2 12.74 -9.30 -5.28
C TYR A 2 13.30 -7.94 -5.74
N ALA A 3 12.47 -6.91 -5.87
CA ALA A 3 12.94 -5.56 -6.13
C ALA A 3 13.88 -5.07 -5.00
N TYR A 4 13.54 -5.40 -3.76
CA TYR A 4 14.35 -5.10 -2.59
C TYR A 4 15.76 -5.70 -2.67
N ARG A 5 15.89 -6.97 -3.12
CA ARG A 5 17.21 -7.61 -3.28
C ARG A 5 18.08 -6.94 -4.33
N ALA A 6 17.48 -6.33 -5.36
CA ALA A 6 18.24 -5.62 -6.40
C ALA A 6 19.01 -4.42 -5.84
N PHE A 7 18.57 -3.84 -4.73
CA PHE A 7 19.21 -2.70 -4.07
C PHE A 7 20.07 -3.08 -2.87
N ALA A 8 20.24 -4.36 -2.58
CA ALA A 8 21.00 -4.84 -1.40
C ALA A 8 22.48 -4.39 -1.39
N ASN A 9 23.03 -3.99 -2.53
CA ASN A 9 24.39 -3.49 -2.65
C ASN A 9 24.50 -1.96 -2.55
N VAL A 10 23.39 -1.26 -2.37
CA VAL A 10 23.41 0.19 -2.14
C VAL A 10 23.81 0.43 -0.69
N ALA A 11 24.76 1.34 -0.48
CA ALA A 11 25.19 1.74 0.87
C ALA A 11 23.97 2.16 1.71
N ASP A 12 23.95 1.76 2.97
CA ASP A 12 22.89 2.02 3.94
C ASP A 12 21.53 1.34 3.67
N PHE A 13 21.42 0.52 2.63
CA PHE A 13 20.23 -0.25 2.38
C PHE A 13 20.21 -1.52 3.26
N LYS A 14 19.19 -1.63 4.10
CA LYS A 14 18.97 -2.80 4.97
C LYS A 14 17.74 -3.59 4.46
N PRO A 15 17.96 -4.61 3.60
CA PRO A 15 16.84 -5.41 3.12
C PRO A 15 16.19 -6.17 4.26
N VAL A 16 14.86 -6.20 4.26
CA VAL A 16 14.10 -7.07 5.17
C VAL A 16 14.19 -8.51 4.66
N ASP A 17 14.65 -9.42 5.50
CA ASP A 17 14.64 -10.84 5.18
C ASP A 17 13.23 -11.40 5.46
N LYS A 18 12.50 -11.73 4.39
CA LYS A 18 11.12 -12.23 4.49
C LYS A 18 11.02 -13.52 5.32
N ASP A 19 12.08 -14.33 5.35
CA ASP A 19 12.07 -15.61 6.04
C ASP A 19 12.17 -15.45 7.56
N THR A 20 12.46 -14.22 8.04
CA THR A 20 12.43 -13.87 9.46
C THR A 20 11.09 -13.26 9.90
N LEU A 21 10.18 -12.97 8.96
CA LEU A 21 8.91 -12.32 9.25
C LEU A 21 7.83 -13.34 9.61
N GLN A 22 6.95 -12.94 10.51
CA GLN A 22 5.70 -13.66 10.71
C GLN A 22 4.85 -13.56 9.44
N SER A 23 4.44 -14.70 8.91
CA SER A 23 3.67 -14.80 7.67
C SER A 23 2.45 -15.68 7.83
N GLY A 24 1.53 -15.59 6.88
CA GLY A 24 0.35 -16.44 6.81
C GLY A 24 -0.34 -16.35 5.45
N LYS A 25 -1.46 -17.06 5.34
CA LYS A 25 -2.24 -17.16 4.11
C LYS A 25 -3.70 -16.87 4.38
N LEU A 26 -4.32 -16.10 3.50
CA LEU A 26 -5.75 -15.80 3.51
C LEU A 26 -6.42 -16.50 2.34
N SER A 27 -7.32 -17.41 2.63
CA SER A 27 -8.09 -18.15 1.61
C SER A 27 -9.57 -18.23 1.98
N PRO A 28 -10.46 -18.62 1.05
CA PRO A 28 -10.20 -18.72 -0.39
C PRO A 28 -10.04 -17.34 -1.04
N PHE A 29 -9.22 -17.25 -2.10
CA PHE A 29 -9.09 -16.07 -2.94
C PHE A 29 -9.35 -16.44 -4.40
N LEU A 30 -10.41 -15.93 -4.99
CA LEU A 30 -10.81 -16.26 -6.36
C LEU A 30 -10.31 -15.26 -7.39
N GLY A 31 -9.93 -14.05 -6.93
CA GLY A 31 -9.40 -13.00 -7.77
C GLY A 31 -10.40 -12.35 -8.73
N LEU A 32 -9.91 -11.38 -9.48
CA LEU A 32 -10.74 -10.57 -10.38
C LEU A 32 -11.27 -11.38 -11.56
N PHE A 33 -10.50 -12.33 -12.09
CA PHE A 33 -10.93 -13.17 -13.22
C PHE A 33 -12.18 -14.00 -12.89
N TYR A 34 -12.28 -14.51 -11.65
CA TYR A 34 -13.50 -15.18 -11.23
C TYR A 34 -14.71 -14.25 -11.24
N ASN A 35 -14.54 -12.99 -10.85
CA ASN A 35 -15.64 -12.03 -10.83
C ASN A 35 -16.22 -11.79 -12.23
N TYR A 36 -15.39 -11.84 -13.25
CA TYR A 36 -15.83 -11.68 -14.66
C TYR A 36 -16.32 -13.00 -15.28
N THR A 37 -15.65 -14.10 -15.03
CA THR A 37 -15.88 -15.35 -15.76
C THR A 37 -16.82 -16.32 -15.07
N LYS A 38 -16.92 -16.22 -13.72
CA LYS A 38 -17.60 -17.22 -12.87
C LYS A 38 -17.16 -18.67 -13.15
N SER A 39 -15.91 -18.81 -13.56
CA SER A 39 -15.33 -20.09 -13.94
C SER A 39 -15.41 -21.13 -12.80
N PRO A 40 -16.02 -22.30 -13.03
CA PRO A 40 -16.03 -23.36 -12.02
C PRO A 40 -14.64 -23.90 -11.71
N VAL A 41 -13.67 -23.79 -12.63
CA VAL A 41 -12.29 -24.19 -12.39
C VAL A 41 -11.69 -23.35 -11.27
N LEU A 42 -11.85 -22.02 -11.32
CA LEU A 42 -11.35 -21.10 -10.28
C LEU A 42 -12.11 -21.29 -8.96
N ALA A 43 -13.40 -21.62 -9.01
CA ALA A 43 -14.18 -21.87 -7.80
C ALA A 43 -13.78 -23.16 -7.08
N ASN A 44 -13.42 -24.20 -7.84
CA ASN A 44 -13.05 -25.51 -7.30
C ASN A 44 -11.60 -25.59 -6.79
N ASP A 45 -10.73 -24.71 -7.30
CA ASP A 45 -9.33 -24.62 -6.89
C ASP A 45 -8.96 -23.14 -6.63
N PRO A 46 -9.45 -22.58 -5.52
CA PRO A 46 -9.22 -21.18 -5.16
C PRO A 46 -7.75 -20.98 -4.73
N ASP A 47 -7.23 -19.83 -5.08
CA ASP A 47 -5.91 -19.38 -4.66
C ASP A 47 -5.92 -18.85 -3.21
N TYR A 48 -4.80 -18.33 -2.77
CA TYR A 48 -4.64 -17.64 -1.48
C TYR A 48 -3.83 -16.36 -1.65
N VAL A 49 -4.00 -15.44 -0.72
CA VAL A 49 -3.14 -14.26 -0.57
C VAL A 49 -2.16 -14.53 0.56
N GLU A 50 -0.87 -14.53 0.26
CA GLU A 50 0.19 -14.64 1.26
C GLU A 50 0.53 -13.26 1.81
N TYR A 51 0.74 -13.17 3.12
CA TYR A 51 1.15 -11.92 3.78
C TYR A 51 2.35 -12.14 4.67
N PHE A 52 3.11 -11.04 4.90
CA PHE A 52 4.25 -10.96 5.80
C PHE A 52 4.05 -9.72 6.68
N LEU A 53 3.94 -9.92 7.99
CA LEU A 53 3.76 -8.80 8.91
C LEU A 53 5.02 -7.93 8.94
N PRO A 54 4.91 -6.60 8.98
CA PRO A 54 6.03 -5.72 9.23
C PRO A 54 6.77 -6.11 10.51
N PRO A 55 8.13 -6.06 10.53
CA PRO A 55 8.91 -6.40 11.73
C PRO A 55 8.90 -5.30 12.80
N VAL A 56 7.96 -4.38 12.72
CA VAL A 56 7.81 -3.19 13.56
C VAL A 56 6.34 -2.99 13.92
N ASN A 57 6.09 -2.33 15.06
CA ASN A 57 4.72 -1.93 15.39
C ASN A 57 4.24 -0.81 14.45
N THR A 58 2.98 -0.89 14.06
CA THR A 58 2.37 0.06 13.15
C THR A 58 1.04 0.57 13.70
N THR A 59 0.78 1.85 13.49
CA THR A 59 -0.55 2.46 13.66
C THR A 59 -0.93 3.12 12.36
N ALA A 60 -2.11 2.84 11.84
CA ALA A 60 -2.55 3.37 10.56
C ALA A 60 -3.92 4.03 10.67
N THR A 61 -4.07 5.16 9.99
CA THR A 61 -5.30 5.92 9.86
C THR A 61 -5.55 6.22 8.39
N ALA A 62 -6.79 6.10 7.94
CA ALA A 62 -7.20 6.40 6.57
C ALA A 62 -8.26 7.50 6.56
N SER A 63 -8.31 8.26 5.47
CA SER A 63 -9.41 9.16 5.09
C SER A 63 -9.63 9.05 3.59
N ASP A 64 -10.89 9.11 3.17
CA ASP A 64 -11.27 9.03 1.75
C ASP A 64 -11.52 10.41 1.13
N THR A 65 -11.68 11.43 1.93
CA THR A 65 -12.17 12.77 1.50
C THR A 65 -11.26 13.93 1.89
N ASP A 66 -10.40 13.76 2.90
CA ASP A 66 -9.62 14.86 3.46
C ASP A 66 -8.14 14.51 3.63
N ALA A 67 -7.28 15.23 2.92
CA ALA A 67 -5.83 15.09 3.04
C ALA A 67 -5.30 15.48 4.43
N ALA A 68 -5.99 16.32 5.17
CA ALA A 68 -5.65 16.68 6.55
C ALA A 68 -6.11 15.60 7.56
N MET A 69 -6.87 14.61 7.09
CA MET A 69 -7.36 13.47 7.88
C MET A 69 -8.21 13.87 9.09
N SER A 70 -8.98 14.97 9.00
CA SER A 70 -9.89 15.40 10.07
C SER A 70 -11.03 14.42 10.33
N ASP A 71 -11.40 13.63 9.31
CA ASP A 71 -12.37 12.54 9.33
C ASP A 71 -11.72 11.16 9.39
N GLY A 72 -10.43 11.09 9.74
CA GLY A 72 -9.63 9.87 9.70
C GLY A 72 -10.13 8.78 10.66
N TYR A 73 -10.08 7.54 10.21
CA TYR A 73 -10.43 6.35 10.98
C TYR A 73 -9.31 5.32 10.98
N GLY A 74 -9.24 4.53 12.06
CA GLY A 74 -8.20 3.51 12.22
C GLY A 74 -8.35 2.35 11.24
N ILE A 75 -7.25 1.93 10.66
CA ILE A 75 -7.14 0.72 9.82
C ILE A 75 -5.96 -0.13 10.28
N GLN A 76 -5.90 -1.37 9.79
CA GLN A 76 -4.73 -2.25 9.96
C GLN A 76 -3.87 -2.20 8.69
N VAL A 77 -2.54 -2.16 8.86
CA VAL A 77 -1.59 -2.26 7.74
C VAL A 77 -1.72 -3.61 7.03
N ILE A 78 -1.90 -4.68 7.83
CA ILE A 78 -2.31 -6.00 7.33
C ILE A 78 -3.41 -6.53 8.23
N ASN A 79 -4.61 -6.70 7.68
CA ASN A 79 -5.74 -7.30 8.39
C ASN A 79 -5.75 -8.82 8.15
N THR A 80 -5.19 -9.56 9.09
CA THR A 80 -5.12 -11.04 9.03
C THR A 80 -6.46 -11.72 9.30
N GLU A 81 -7.46 -10.99 9.81
CA GLU A 81 -8.78 -11.49 10.18
C GLU A 81 -9.87 -11.10 9.17
N THR A 82 -9.47 -10.62 7.97
CA THR A 82 -10.45 -10.16 6.98
C THR A 82 -11.41 -11.27 6.56
N THR A 83 -12.71 -11.02 6.72
CA THR A 83 -13.79 -11.90 6.27
C THR A 83 -14.21 -11.63 4.82
N SER A 84 -13.69 -10.57 4.19
CA SER A 84 -13.97 -10.24 2.80
C SER A 84 -13.63 -11.39 1.86
N SER A 85 -14.47 -11.63 0.86
CA SER A 85 -14.16 -12.54 -0.25
C SER A 85 -12.99 -12.02 -1.10
N ASN A 86 -12.80 -10.71 -1.15
CA ASN A 86 -11.60 -10.09 -1.71
C ASN A 86 -10.50 -10.03 -0.66
N LYS A 87 -9.72 -11.10 -0.55
CA LYS A 87 -8.62 -11.19 0.43
C LYS A 87 -7.51 -10.16 0.21
N TYR A 88 -7.43 -9.53 -0.95
CA TYR A 88 -6.47 -8.46 -1.22
C TYR A 88 -6.73 -7.20 -0.36
N LEU A 89 -7.96 -7.00 0.13
CA LEU A 89 -8.30 -5.94 1.09
C LEU A 89 -7.62 -6.11 2.46
N ALA A 90 -6.92 -7.23 2.70
CA ALA A 90 -6.06 -7.38 3.86
C ALA A 90 -4.94 -6.33 3.90
N PHE A 91 -4.47 -5.90 2.74
CA PHE A 91 -3.41 -4.90 2.64
C PHE A 91 -3.99 -3.49 2.74
N ILE A 92 -3.63 -2.77 3.81
CA ILE A 92 -4.01 -1.37 4.11
C ILE A 92 -5.51 -1.07 3.98
N GLY A 93 -6.37 -2.09 4.11
CA GLY A 93 -7.83 -1.94 3.97
C GLY A 93 -8.32 -1.76 2.53
N GLY A 94 -7.43 -1.75 1.53
CA GLY A 94 -7.75 -1.48 0.13
C GLY A 94 -7.35 -0.07 -0.31
N ASP A 95 -8.18 0.56 -1.15
CA ASP A 95 -7.93 1.90 -1.67
C ASP A 95 -8.61 2.95 -0.77
N HIS A 96 -7.86 3.97 -0.37
CA HIS A 96 -8.28 5.14 0.39
C HIS A 96 -7.68 6.39 -0.23
N GLY A 97 -8.30 7.54 -0.02
CA GLY A 97 -7.79 8.83 -0.52
C GLY A 97 -6.40 9.12 0.04
N VAL A 98 -6.28 9.04 1.37
CA VAL A 98 -5.00 9.15 2.07
C VAL A 98 -4.92 8.12 3.19
N ILE A 99 -3.72 7.53 3.38
CA ILE A 99 -3.39 6.73 4.56
C ILE A 99 -2.14 7.34 5.19
N LYS A 100 -2.13 7.39 6.52
CA LYS A 100 -0.93 7.68 7.31
C LYS A 100 -0.61 6.47 8.18
N ILE A 101 0.59 5.92 8.02
CA ILE A 101 1.11 4.84 8.85
C ILE A 101 2.27 5.41 9.67
N THR A 102 2.21 5.24 10.98
CA THR A 102 3.32 5.56 11.90
C THR A 102 3.90 4.24 12.41
N THR A 103 5.22 4.18 12.50
CA THR A 103 5.96 2.99 12.90
C THR A 103 6.89 3.28 14.07
N ASP A 104 7.39 2.23 14.72
CA ASP A 104 8.52 2.30 15.67
C ASP A 104 9.86 1.89 15.02
N ALA A 105 9.95 1.94 13.68
CA ALA A 105 11.20 1.72 12.96
C ALA A 105 12.31 2.64 13.44
N GLN A 106 13.54 2.13 13.45
CA GLN A 106 14.74 2.89 13.81
C GLN A 106 15.15 3.81 12.62
N SER A 107 14.30 4.78 12.33
CA SER A 107 14.43 5.72 11.21
C SER A 107 13.64 6.97 11.55
N ASP A 108 14.15 8.14 11.16
CA ASP A 108 13.41 9.41 11.26
C ASP A 108 12.79 9.81 9.91
N ARG A 109 13.03 9.00 8.85
CA ARG A 109 12.61 9.30 7.49
C ARG A 109 11.12 9.07 7.29
N SER A 110 10.56 9.88 6.39
CA SER A 110 9.17 9.79 5.93
C SER A 110 9.10 9.64 4.41
N ILE A 111 8.08 8.92 3.94
CA ILE A 111 7.84 8.71 2.52
C ILE A 111 6.37 8.91 2.20
N VAL A 112 6.06 9.44 1.01
CA VAL A 112 4.74 9.38 0.42
C VAL A 112 4.73 8.51 -0.82
N VAL A 113 3.78 7.58 -0.90
CA VAL A 113 3.56 6.69 -2.05
C VAL A 113 2.34 7.17 -2.82
N ILE A 114 2.54 7.56 -4.06
CA ILE A 114 1.47 7.89 -5.01
C ILE A 114 1.16 6.62 -5.79
N LYS A 115 -0.06 6.10 -5.64
CA LYS A 115 -0.33 4.73 -6.06
C LYS A 115 -1.73 4.54 -6.65
N GLU A 116 -1.94 3.35 -7.21
CA GLU A 116 -3.23 2.68 -7.38
C GLU A 116 -3.19 1.31 -6.66
N SER A 117 -4.24 0.51 -6.78
CA SER A 117 -4.45 -0.69 -5.96
C SER A 117 -3.32 -1.75 -5.99
N TYR A 118 -2.52 -1.82 -7.06
CA TYR A 118 -1.41 -2.77 -7.14
C TYR A 118 -0.32 -2.52 -6.08
N ALA A 119 -0.16 -1.28 -5.63
CA ALA A 119 0.82 -0.94 -4.61
C ALA A 119 0.39 -1.32 -3.18
N ASN A 120 -0.88 -1.66 -2.94
CA ASN A 120 -1.38 -1.93 -1.59
C ASN A 120 -0.56 -3.01 -0.87
N ALA A 121 -0.19 -4.09 -1.57
CA ALA A 121 0.63 -5.16 -1.01
C ALA A 121 2.11 -4.80 -0.83
N PHE A 122 2.58 -3.71 -1.44
CA PHE A 122 3.96 -3.24 -1.27
C PHE A 122 4.12 -2.33 -0.05
N VAL A 123 3.11 -1.53 0.27
CA VAL A 123 3.16 -0.54 1.36
C VAL A 123 3.63 -1.12 2.70
N PRO A 124 3.19 -2.31 3.16
CA PRO A 124 3.66 -2.90 4.41
C PRO A 124 5.19 -3.08 4.50
N TRP A 125 5.86 -3.30 3.37
CA TRP A 125 7.32 -3.48 3.32
C TRP A 125 8.09 -2.19 3.64
N LEU A 126 7.49 -1.03 3.38
CA LEU A 126 8.09 0.27 3.69
C LEU A 126 8.15 0.53 5.19
N CYS A 127 7.25 -0.08 5.96
CA CYS A 127 7.16 0.14 7.41
C CYS A 127 8.45 -0.20 8.18
N ALA A 128 9.28 -1.09 7.64
CA ALA A 128 10.56 -1.45 8.26
C ALA A 128 11.63 -0.34 8.17
N ASN A 129 11.48 0.61 7.24
CA ASN A 129 12.52 1.56 6.88
C ASN A 129 12.12 3.03 7.09
N TYR A 130 10.85 3.31 7.34
CA TYR A 130 10.33 4.67 7.48
C TYR A 130 9.56 4.83 8.79
N LYS A 131 9.80 5.97 9.45
CA LYS A 131 9.03 6.38 10.64
C LYS A 131 7.59 6.68 10.30
N THR A 132 7.38 7.29 9.13
CA THR A 132 6.05 7.63 8.64
C THR A 132 5.93 7.28 7.16
N VAL A 133 4.87 6.55 6.82
CA VAL A 133 4.51 6.23 5.43
C VAL A 133 3.16 6.86 5.15
N TYR A 134 3.12 7.77 4.19
CA TYR A 134 1.88 8.28 3.61
C TYR A 134 1.58 7.54 2.32
N VAL A 135 0.30 7.32 2.05
CA VAL A 135 -0.18 6.71 0.81
C VAL A 135 -1.27 7.61 0.25
N LEU A 136 -1.14 8.02 -1.00
CA LEU A 136 -2.12 8.84 -1.70
C LEU A 136 -2.63 8.12 -2.95
N ASP A 137 -3.94 8.08 -3.09
CA ASP A 137 -4.60 7.61 -4.31
C ASP A 137 -5.21 8.79 -5.06
N PRO A 138 -4.61 9.21 -6.19
CA PRO A 138 -5.07 10.38 -6.94
C PRO A 138 -6.47 10.22 -7.51
N ARG A 139 -7.01 9.00 -7.58
CA ARG A 139 -8.38 8.74 -8.06
C ARG A 139 -9.45 9.17 -7.06
N MET A 140 -9.07 9.22 -5.78
CA MET A 140 -10.00 9.41 -4.64
C MET A 140 -9.82 10.76 -3.97
N LEU A 141 -8.64 11.37 -4.07
CA LEU A 141 -8.29 12.59 -3.34
C LEU A 141 -7.62 13.60 -4.26
N THR A 142 -8.09 14.85 -4.21
CA THR A 142 -7.43 15.98 -4.89
C THR A 142 -6.59 16.74 -3.88
N VAL A 143 -5.28 16.75 -4.06
CA VAL A 143 -4.33 17.48 -3.22
C VAL A 143 -3.15 17.93 -4.09
N LYS A 144 -2.61 19.11 -3.83
CA LYS A 144 -1.33 19.51 -4.44
C LYS A 144 -0.19 18.80 -3.73
N LEU A 145 0.54 17.95 -4.47
CA LEU A 145 1.58 17.10 -3.92
C LEU A 145 2.69 17.91 -3.25
N ALA A 146 3.10 19.01 -3.88
CA ALA A 146 4.14 19.88 -3.31
C ALA A 146 3.73 20.45 -1.95
N ASP A 147 2.48 20.87 -1.80
CA ASP A 147 1.95 21.39 -0.54
C ASP A 147 1.84 20.29 0.51
N PHE A 148 1.38 19.09 0.11
CA PHE A 148 1.29 17.94 0.99
C PHE A 148 2.66 17.51 1.52
N VAL A 149 3.67 17.42 0.65
CA VAL A 149 5.06 17.11 1.00
C VAL A 149 5.61 18.14 1.98
N LYS A 150 5.44 19.42 1.69
CA LYS A 150 5.91 20.50 2.55
C LYS A 150 5.22 20.52 3.92
N THR A 151 3.88 20.40 3.94
CA THR A 151 3.08 20.44 5.18
C THR A 151 3.41 19.30 6.12
N ASN A 152 3.67 18.11 5.56
CA ASN A 152 3.96 16.90 6.33
C ASN A 152 5.46 16.62 6.49
N SER A 153 6.34 17.50 6.02
CA SER A 153 7.82 17.37 6.10
C SER A 153 8.28 16.01 5.55
N ILE A 154 7.83 15.65 4.35
CA ILE A 154 8.12 14.35 3.73
C ILE A 154 9.46 14.39 3.03
N ASP A 155 10.30 13.37 3.29
CA ASP A 155 11.66 13.27 2.74
C ASP A 155 11.69 12.66 1.34
N GLU A 156 10.75 11.75 1.02
CA GLU A 156 10.76 10.99 -0.21
C GLU A 156 9.38 10.88 -0.84
N VAL A 157 9.37 10.86 -2.18
CA VAL A 157 8.16 10.62 -2.99
C VAL A 157 8.39 9.41 -3.88
N LEU A 158 7.51 8.42 -3.77
CA LEU A 158 7.51 7.21 -4.60
C LEU A 158 6.23 7.16 -5.44
N PHE A 159 6.38 7.13 -6.77
CA PHE A 159 5.30 6.79 -7.69
C PHE A 159 5.36 5.29 -7.96
N LEU A 160 4.36 4.56 -7.48
CA LEU A 160 4.29 3.10 -7.60
C LEU A 160 2.97 2.66 -8.21
N ASN A 161 3.02 2.33 -9.49
CA ASN A 161 1.86 1.97 -10.27
C ASN A 161 2.18 0.79 -11.21
N TYR A 162 1.15 0.06 -11.63
CA TYR A 162 1.37 -0.99 -12.62
C TYR A 162 1.71 -0.39 -14.00
N MET A 163 2.43 -1.17 -14.81
CA MET A 163 3.07 -0.70 -16.03
C MET A 163 2.12 -0.11 -17.10
N PHE A 164 0.85 -0.46 -17.08
CA PHE A 164 -0.15 0.04 -18.03
C PHE A 164 -0.94 1.27 -17.53
N ILE A 165 -0.66 1.76 -16.32
CA ILE A 165 -1.37 2.93 -15.77
C ILE A 165 -1.25 4.18 -16.67
N PRO A 166 -0.13 4.44 -17.39
CA PRO A 166 -0.03 5.58 -18.30
C PRO A 166 -1.05 5.56 -19.44
N SER A 167 -1.62 4.39 -19.76
CA SER A 167 -2.70 4.28 -20.76
C SER A 167 -4.10 4.55 -20.17
N ASN A 168 -4.22 4.87 -18.89
CA ASN A 168 -5.48 5.21 -18.24
C ASN A 168 -5.64 6.74 -18.13
N PRO A 169 -6.42 7.40 -19.02
CA PRO A 169 -6.52 8.86 -19.02
C PRO A 169 -7.09 9.42 -17.72
N LYS A 170 -8.00 8.69 -17.05
CA LYS A 170 -8.60 9.16 -15.79
C LYS A 170 -7.56 9.23 -14.66
N PHE A 171 -6.69 8.23 -14.58
CA PHE A 171 -5.62 8.24 -13.60
C PHE A 171 -4.59 9.32 -13.91
N MET A 172 -4.19 9.46 -15.18
CA MET A 172 -3.22 10.47 -15.59
C MET A 172 -3.73 11.89 -15.33
N ASN A 173 -4.99 12.18 -15.66
CA ASN A 173 -5.61 13.48 -15.34
C ASN A 173 -5.67 13.73 -13.82
N ALA A 174 -5.97 12.71 -13.04
CA ALA A 174 -5.97 12.84 -11.57
C ALA A 174 -4.56 13.14 -11.04
N LEU A 175 -3.55 12.49 -11.59
CA LEU A 175 -2.15 12.73 -11.24
C LEU A 175 -1.69 14.14 -11.65
N GLU A 176 -2.06 14.61 -12.85
CA GLU A 176 -1.78 15.99 -13.31
C GLU A 176 -2.41 17.03 -12.38
N ASN A 177 -3.59 16.76 -11.85
CA ASN A 177 -4.25 17.65 -10.88
C ASN A 177 -3.51 17.74 -9.54
N MET A 178 -2.62 16.77 -9.23
CA MET A 178 -1.76 16.81 -8.04
C MET A 178 -0.48 17.63 -8.23
N ALA A 179 -0.10 17.92 -9.47
CA ALA A 179 1.10 18.70 -9.81
C ALA A 179 1.01 20.20 -9.42
#